data_698d106c862ee2bf00a1c396d11bca38
#
_entry.id   698d106c862ee2bf00a1c396d11bca38
#
_cell.length_a   1.000
_cell.length_b   1.000
_cell.length_c   1.000
_cell.angle_alpha   90.00
_cell.angle_beta   90.00
_cell.angle_gamma   90.00
#
_symmetry.space_group_name_H-M   'P 1'
#
loop_
_entity.id
_entity.type
_entity.pdbx_description
1 polymer ?
#
loop_
_entity_poly.entity_id
_entity_poly.type
_entity_poly.pdbx_seq_one_letter_code
_entity_poly.pdbx_strand_id
1 'polypeptide(L)'
;ARKHTQYVQIFKNCGPSAGMSIRHSHWQVMGLPIVPRRAAVMAENMQEDDCLFCKMLTYEKEQKKRIAAETEHFLAITPYAGRFPYELWLAPKAHQRDFGDMNDAERKDLACLLWEMLQKVTSLKKDVGYNICVMDGPRNRDFHWHIEILPRIGGFAGFEYATDCFICMVSPERAARYYRGEAEE
;
A
#
# COMPACT_ATOMS: atom_id res chain seq x y z
N ALA A 1 23.35 -9.27 -14.52
CA ALA A 1 22.11 -9.48 -13.73
C ALA A 1 20.89 -8.75 -14.30
N ARG A 2 21.04 -7.59 -14.98
CA ARG A 2 19.92 -6.77 -15.48
C ARG A 2 19.15 -7.34 -16.67
N LYS A 3 19.71 -8.29 -17.45
CA LYS A 3 19.05 -8.80 -18.69
C LYS A 3 17.84 -9.70 -18.47
N HIS A 4 17.64 -10.23 -17.27
CA HIS A 4 16.58 -11.20 -16.98
C HIS A 4 15.54 -10.72 -15.95
N THR A 5 15.69 -9.50 -15.39
CA THR A 5 14.75 -8.98 -14.40
C THR A 5 13.55 -8.34 -15.10
N GLN A 6 12.37 -8.90 -14.89
CA GLN A 6 11.10 -8.41 -15.44
C GLN A 6 10.30 -7.58 -14.42
N TYR A 7 10.54 -7.79 -13.13
CA TYR A 7 9.87 -7.11 -12.04
C TYR A 7 10.81 -6.89 -10.85
N VAL A 8 10.66 -5.78 -10.15
CA VAL A 8 11.41 -5.48 -8.93
C VAL A 8 10.41 -5.25 -7.81
N GLN A 9 10.53 -6.00 -6.72
CA GLN A 9 9.75 -5.80 -5.52
C GLN A 9 10.60 -5.12 -4.44
N ILE A 10 10.13 -3.98 -3.96
CA ILE A 10 10.68 -3.29 -2.79
C ILE A 10 9.72 -3.49 -1.64
N PHE A 11 10.22 -3.96 -0.50
CA PHE A 11 9.37 -4.20 0.65
C PHE A 11 10.13 -4.12 1.97
N LYS A 12 9.39 -4.00 3.05
CA LYS A 12 9.92 -4.00 4.42
C LYS A 12 9.01 -4.84 5.32
N ASN A 13 9.63 -5.64 6.17
CA ASN A 13 8.96 -6.36 7.24
C ASN A 13 9.35 -5.73 8.58
N CYS A 14 8.38 -5.41 9.41
CA CYS A 14 8.60 -4.84 10.74
C CYS A 14 7.81 -5.64 11.78
N GLY A 15 8.51 -6.17 12.78
CA GLY A 15 7.93 -7.00 13.82
C GLY A 15 7.84 -8.49 13.48
N PRO A 16 7.87 -9.38 14.51
CA PRO A 16 7.85 -10.83 14.31
C PRO A 16 6.60 -11.32 13.57
N SER A 17 5.43 -10.74 13.86
CA SER A 17 4.16 -11.09 13.19
C SER A 17 4.13 -10.74 11.70
N ALA A 18 5.03 -9.86 11.25
CA ALA A 18 5.19 -9.48 9.85
C ALA A 18 6.31 -10.25 9.14
N GLY A 19 6.89 -11.29 9.76
CA GLY A 19 7.96 -12.09 9.17
C GLY A 19 9.34 -11.42 9.21
N MET A 20 9.57 -10.51 10.15
CA MET A 20 10.88 -9.90 10.35
C MET A 20 11.86 -10.95 10.89
N SER A 21 12.92 -11.24 10.13
CA SER A 21 13.96 -12.19 10.52
C SER A 21 15.15 -11.53 11.26
N ILE A 22 15.39 -10.25 11.01
CA ILE A 22 16.48 -9.46 11.59
C ILE A 22 15.89 -8.23 12.26
N ARG A 23 16.19 -8.00 13.55
CA ARG A 23 15.64 -6.89 14.34
C ARG A 23 16.05 -5.50 13.82
N HIS A 24 17.22 -5.38 13.20
CA HIS A 24 17.67 -4.13 12.59
C HIS A 24 16.75 -3.75 11.42
N SER A 25 16.20 -2.55 11.47
CA SER A 25 15.27 -2.04 10.44
C SER A 25 15.95 -1.97 9.08
N HIS A 26 15.42 -2.69 8.10
CA HIS A 26 15.97 -2.74 6.75
C HIS A 26 14.87 -2.86 5.68
N TRP A 27 15.17 -2.33 4.50
CA TRP A 27 14.39 -2.55 3.29
C TRP A 27 14.99 -3.71 2.50
N GLN A 28 14.15 -4.40 1.76
CA GLN A 28 14.54 -5.50 0.89
C GLN A 28 14.17 -5.15 -0.54
N VAL A 29 15.06 -5.45 -1.48
CA VAL A 29 14.85 -5.25 -2.93
C VAL A 29 15.10 -6.58 -3.62
N MET A 30 14.10 -7.09 -4.33
CA MET A 30 14.14 -8.38 -5.00
C MET A 30 13.86 -8.22 -6.49
N GLY A 31 14.82 -8.62 -7.33
CA GLY A 31 14.62 -8.71 -8.78
C GLY A 31 14.06 -10.10 -9.15
N LEU A 32 12.96 -10.13 -9.88
CA LEU A 32 12.28 -11.35 -10.30
C LEU A 32 12.37 -11.52 -11.83
N PRO A 33 12.64 -12.74 -12.33
CA PRO A 33 12.64 -13.03 -13.78
C PRO A 33 11.22 -13.21 -14.33
N ILE A 34 10.20 -13.10 -13.51
CA ILE A 34 8.78 -13.21 -13.85
C ILE A 34 8.04 -11.98 -13.33
N VAL A 35 6.92 -11.64 -13.95
CA VAL A 35 5.96 -10.67 -13.41
C VAL A 35 4.98 -11.41 -12.49
N PRO A 36 4.85 -11.04 -11.21
CA PRO A 36 3.84 -11.61 -10.32
C PRO A 36 2.44 -11.40 -10.87
N ARG A 37 1.56 -12.41 -10.74
CA ARG A 37 0.18 -12.35 -11.26
C ARG A 37 -0.55 -11.09 -10.83
N ARG A 38 -0.42 -10.71 -9.54
CA ARG A 38 -1.08 -9.52 -9.00
C ARG A 38 -0.63 -8.24 -9.72
N ALA A 39 0.68 -8.05 -9.90
CA ALA A 39 1.23 -6.89 -10.62
C ALA A 39 0.80 -6.87 -12.10
N ALA A 40 0.71 -8.05 -12.74
CA ALA A 40 0.24 -8.16 -14.12
C ALA A 40 -1.22 -7.71 -14.27
N VAL A 41 -2.12 -8.23 -13.41
CA VAL A 41 -3.55 -7.86 -13.40
C VAL A 41 -3.75 -6.38 -13.09
N MET A 42 -2.98 -5.83 -12.14
CA MET A 42 -3.06 -4.40 -11.82
C MET A 42 -2.62 -3.55 -13.02
N ALA A 43 -1.52 -3.91 -13.69
CA ALA A 43 -1.03 -3.17 -14.87
C ALA A 43 -2.02 -3.19 -16.06
N GLU A 44 -2.82 -4.23 -16.20
CA GLU A 44 -3.88 -4.30 -17.23
C GLU A 44 -4.98 -3.25 -17.01
N ASN A 45 -5.19 -2.81 -15.77
CA ASN A 45 -6.23 -1.87 -15.36
C ASN A 45 -5.71 -0.47 -15.00
N MET A 46 -4.41 -0.21 -15.17
CA MET A 46 -3.77 1.04 -14.80
C MET A 46 -3.09 1.74 -15.99
N GLN A 47 -3.64 1.62 -17.18
CA GLN A 47 -3.13 2.32 -18.35
C GLN A 47 -3.47 3.82 -18.26
N GLU A 48 -2.55 4.71 -18.61
CA GLU A 48 -2.66 6.17 -18.44
C GLU A 48 -3.97 6.74 -18.97
N ASP A 49 -4.35 6.35 -20.19
CA ASP A 49 -5.57 6.86 -20.85
C ASP A 49 -6.87 6.38 -20.18
N ASP A 50 -6.85 5.28 -19.43
CA ASP A 50 -8.03 4.69 -18.78
C ASP A 50 -7.68 4.03 -17.43
N CYS A 51 -6.90 4.70 -16.62
CA CYS A 51 -6.43 4.18 -15.33
C CYS A 51 -7.57 4.04 -14.32
N LEU A 52 -7.95 2.80 -14.03
CA LEU A 52 -8.96 2.50 -13.02
C LEU A 52 -8.53 2.96 -11.62
N PHE A 53 -7.23 2.96 -11.34
CA PHE A 53 -6.71 3.43 -10.06
C PHE A 53 -6.88 4.96 -9.91
N CYS A 54 -6.65 5.75 -10.97
CA CYS A 54 -6.94 7.18 -10.97
C CYS A 54 -8.43 7.45 -10.74
N LYS A 55 -9.31 6.69 -11.41
CA LYS A 55 -10.77 6.78 -11.21
C LYS A 55 -11.17 6.47 -9.77
N MET A 56 -10.56 5.44 -9.19
CA MET A 56 -10.77 5.08 -7.78
C MET A 56 -10.32 6.22 -6.85
N LEU A 57 -9.13 6.79 -7.02
CA LEU A 57 -8.65 7.91 -6.20
C LEU A 57 -9.57 9.13 -6.32
N THR A 58 -10.05 9.45 -7.52
CA THR A 58 -11.02 10.53 -7.75
C THR A 58 -12.31 10.27 -6.97
N TYR A 59 -12.86 9.07 -7.09
CA TYR A 59 -14.04 8.66 -6.33
C TYR A 59 -13.85 8.77 -4.81
N GLU A 60 -12.70 8.32 -4.29
CA GLU A 60 -12.42 8.42 -2.85
C GLU A 60 -12.34 9.89 -2.39
N LYS A 61 -11.77 10.77 -3.22
CA LYS A 61 -11.73 12.21 -2.93
C LYS A 61 -13.12 12.84 -2.87
N GLU A 62 -14.02 12.44 -3.76
CA GLU A 62 -15.41 12.91 -3.78
C GLU A 62 -16.19 12.40 -2.56
N GLN A 63 -16.08 11.11 -2.25
CA GLN A 63 -16.82 10.48 -1.17
C GLN A 63 -16.27 10.81 0.23
N LYS A 64 -14.97 11.06 0.37
CA LYS A 64 -14.25 11.38 1.62
C LYS A 64 -14.37 10.34 2.75
N LYS A 65 -14.94 9.18 2.47
CA LYS A 65 -15.25 8.17 3.49
C LYS A 65 -14.02 7.36 3.91
N ARG A 66 -13.14 7.06 2.94
CA ARG A 66 -11.97 6.19 3.12
C ARG A 66 -10.63 6.91 2.98
N ILE A 67 -10.62 8.24 2.97
CA ILE A 67 -9.40 9.02 3.04
C ILE A 67 -8.92 9.04 4.49
N ALA A 68 -7.68 8.60 4.70
CA ALA A 68 -6.97 8.65 5.97
C ALA A 68 -6.21 9.98 6.15
N ALA A 69 -5.55 10.44 5.08
CA ALA A 69 -4.87 11.73 5.01
C ALA A 69 -4.72 12.18 3.56
N GLU A 70 -4.53 13.48 3.35
CA GLU A 70 -4.23 14.08 2.06
C GLU A 70 -3.11 15.11 2.24
N THR A 71 -2.10 15.07 1.35
CA THR A 71 -1.02 16.05 1.28
C THR A 71 -1.06 16.79 -0.06
N GLU A 72 -0.05 17.57 -0.38
CA GLU A 72 0.04 18.25 -1.67
C GLU A 72 0.06 17.25 -2.84
N HIS A 73 0.89 16.21 -2.74
CA HIS A 73 1.13 15.26 -3.83
C HIS A 73 0.47 13.90 -3.64
N PHE A 74 0.10 13.49 -2.43
CA PHE A 74 -0.35 12.13 -2.11
C PHE A 74 -1.71 12.05 -1.45
N LEU A 75 -2.34 10.89 -1.62
CA LEU A 75 -3.50 10.45 -0.84
C LEU A 75 -3.10 9.21 -0.03
N ALA A 76 -3.49 9.19 1.24
CA ALA A 76 -3.54 8.01 2.07
C ALA A 76 -4.99 7.53 2.16
N ILE A 77 -5.27 6.31 1.68
CA ILE A 77 -6.62 5.74 1.67
C ILE A 77 -6.64 4.37 2.34
N THR A 78 -7.76 4.02 2.93
CA THR A 78 -8.08 2.65 3.36
C THR A 78 -8.84 1.97 2.22
N PRO A 79 -8.27 0.96 1.55
CA PRO A 79 -8.87 0.40 0.34
C PRO A 79 -10.22 -0.24 0.63
N TYR A 80 -11.21 -0.07 -0.27
CA TYR A 80 -12.54 -0.65 -0.14
C TYR A 80 -12.50 -2.18 0.10
N ALA A 81 -11.68 -2.88 -0.66
CA ALA A 81 -11.47 -4.32 -0.55
C ALA A 81 -10.12 -4.64 0.11
N GLY A 82 -9.87 -4.06 1.30
CA GLY A 82 -8.67 -4.34 2.08
C GLY A 82 -8.58 -5.80 2.52
N ARG A 83 -7.38 -6.34 2.50
CA ARG A 83 -7.08 -7.72 2.93
C ARG A 83 -6.78 -7.82 4.41
N PHE A 84 -6.34 -6.71 5.01
CA PHE A 84 -5.95 -6.64 6.41
C PHE A 84 -6.73 -5.56 7.14
N PRO A 85 -7.09 -5.78 8.42
CA PRO A 85 -7.61 -4.71 9.26
C PRO A 85 -6.66 -3.52 9.27
N TYR A 86 -7.18 -2.32 9.05
CA TYR A 86 -6.42 -1.07 8.95
C TYR A 86 -5.39 -1.05 7.81
N GLU A 87 -5.58 -1.82 6.74
CA GLU A 87 -4.77 -1.70 5.52
C GLU A 87 -4.81 -0.27 5.01
N LEU A 88 -3.65 0.26 4.60
CA LEU A 88 -3.51 1.63 4.17
C LEU A 88 -2.69 1.69 2.88
N TRP A 89 -3.15 2.48 1.92
CA TRP A 89 -2.44 2.74 0.68
C TRP A 89 -2.04 4.20 0.59
N LEU A 90 -0.79 4.47 0.24
CA LEU A 90 -0.28 5.80 -0.06
C LEU A 90 -0.03 5.88 -1.56
N ALA A 91 -0.72 6.77 -2.25
CA ALA A 91 -0.67 6.89 -3.70
C ALA A 91 -0.42 8.32 -4.14
N PRO A 92 0.39 8.57 -5.18
CA PRO A 92 0.46 9.88 -5.80
C PRO A 92 -0.91 10.26 -6.38
N LYS A 93 -1.27 11.53 -6.28
CA LYS A 93 -2.52 12.05 -6.87
C LYS A 93 -2.46 12.11 -8.38
N ALA A 94 -1.27 12.41 -8.91
CA ALA A 94 -1.00 12.37 -10.33
C ALA A 94 -0.70 10.95 -10.76
N HIS A 95 -1.10 10.58 -11.99
CA HIS A 95 -0.69 9.32 -12.56
C HIS A 95 0.83 9.32 -12.75
N GLN A 96 1.53 8.48 -12.02
CA GLN A 96 2.98 8.30 -12.11
C GLN A 96 3.29 6.83 -12.25
N ARG A 97 4.07 6.50 -13.27
CA ARG A 97 4.36 5.13 -13.63
C ARG A 97 5.33 4.45 -12.67
N ASP A 98 6.43 5.10 -12.39
CA ASP A 98 7.56 4.51 -11.68
C ASP A 98 7.79 5.23 -10.33
N PHE A 99 7.95 4.46 -9.26
CA PHE A 99 8.27 4.97 -7.92
C PHE A 99 9.55 5.81 -7.91
N GLY A 100 10.49 5.50 -8.81
CA GLY A 100 11.77 6.20 -8.93
C GLY A 100 11.69 7.61 -9.55
N ASP A 101 10.59 7.95 -10.21
CA ASP A 101 10.47 9.21 -10.97
C ASP A 101 10.08 10.42 -10.13
N MET A 102 9.81 10.22 -8.83
CA MET A 102 9.48 11.31 -7.92
C MET A 102 10.57 12.38 -7.89
N ASN A 103 10.17 13.64 -7.92
CA ASN A 103 11.02 14.78 -7.64
C ASN A 103 11.31 14.94 -6.13
N ASP A 104 12.16 15.91 -5.74
CA ASP A 104 12.56 16.09 -4.34
C ASP A 104 11.40 16.55 -3.44
N ALA A 105 10.45 17.34 -3.97
CA ALA A 105 9.29 17.79 -3.22
C ALA A 105 8.35 16.60 -2.91
N GLU A 106 8.08 15.78 -3.91
CA GLU A 106 7.27 14.56 -3.76
C GLU A 106 7.93 13.57 -2.79
N ARG A 107 9.25 13.36 -2.90
CA ARG A 107 9.98 12.49 -1.96
C ARG A 107 9.87 12.95 -0.51
N LYS A 108 9.97 14.26 -0.28
CA LYS A 108 9.84 14.85 1.05
C LYS A 108 8.41 14.71 1.58
N ASP A 109 7.44 15.01 0.74
CA ASP A 109 6.02 14.91 1.08
C ASP A 109 5.62 13.47 1.43
N LEU A 110 6.02 12.51 0.58
CA LEU A 110 5.82 11.08 0.85
C LEU A 110 6.49 10.63 2.16
N ALA A 111 7.71 11.08 2.42
CA ALA A 111 8.43 10.70 3.64
C ALA A 111 7.71 11.19 4.90
N CYS A 112 7.19 12.43 4.89
CA CYS A 112 6.40 12.99 5.99
C CYS A 112 5.09 12.22 6.18
N LEU A 113 4.35 11.98 5.08
CA LEU A 113 3.09 11.23 5.12
C LEU A 113 3.30 9.79 5.61
N LEU A 114 4.30 9.10 5.07
CA LEU A 114 4.63 7.73 5.49
C LEU A 114 4.99 7.67 6.98
N TRP A 115 5.79 8.61 7.46
CA TRP A 115 6.15 8.68 8.88
C TRP A 115 4.92 8.89 9.76
N GLU A 116 4.04 9.85 9.43
CA GLU A 116 2.81 10.11 10.16
C GLU A 116 1.91 8.87 10.21
N MET A 117 1.68 8.24 9.06
CA MET A 117 0.83 7.05 8.99
C MET A 117 1.42 5.88 9.77
N LEU A 118 2.73 5.70 9.76
CA LEU A 118 3.38 4.66 10.54
C LEU A 118 3.29 4.90 12.06
N GLN A 119 3.29 6.14 12.53
CA GLN A 119 3.02 6.43 13.94
C GLN A 119 1.61 5.93 14.34
N LYS A 120 0.62 6.18 13.49
CA LYS A 120 -0.76 5.71 13.72
C LYS A 120 -0.87 4.19 13.63
N VAL A 121 -0.19 3.55 12.66
CA VAL A 121 -0.13 2.09 12.57
C VAL A 121 0.49 1.47 13.82
N THR A 122 1.60 2.01 14.31
CA THR A 122 2.27 1.49 15.51
C THR A 122 1.48 1.71 16.81
N SER A 123 0.53 2.64 16.80
CA SER A 123 -0.38 2.90 17.91
C SER A 123 -1.62 2.00 17.95
N LEU A 124 -1.90 1.22 16.88
CA LEU A 124 -3.05 0.30 16.82
C LEU A 124 -3.03 -0.76 17.92
N LYS A 125 -1.85 -1.25 18.24
CA LYS A 125 -1.62 -2.30 19.23
C LYS A 125 -0.16 -2.28 19.68
N LYS A 126 0.09 -2.61 20.93
CA LYS A 126 1.46 -2.84 21.42
C LYS A 126 2.17 -3.90 20.55
N ASP A 127 3.37 -3.57 20.11
CA ASP A 127 4.23 -4.45 19.30
C ASP A 127 3.57 -4.93 17.99
N VAL A 128 2.69 -4.11 17.38
CA VAL A 128 2.09 -4.45 16.10
C VAL A 128 3.17 -4.58 15.01
N GLY A 129 3.18 -5.74 14.35
CA GLY A 129 3.97 -5.92 13.14
C GLY A 129 3.24 -5.33 11.93
N TYR A 130 4.01 -4.92 10.93
CA TYR A 130 3.45 -4.47 9.64
C TYR A 130 4.42 -4.77 8.49
N ASN A 131 3.85 -4.94 7.32
CA ASN A 131 4.63 -4.97 6.08
C ASN A 131 4.39 -3.67 5.30
N ILE A 132 5.42 -3.21 4.61
CA ILE A 132 5.32 -2.14 3.61
C ILE A 132 5.72 -2.74 2.28
N CYS A 133 4.89 -2.58 1.27
CA CYS A 133 5.15 -3.04 -0.09
C CYS A 133 5.03 -1.86 -1.05
N VAL A 134 6.10 -1.56 -1.79
CA VAL A 134 6.03 -0.63 -2.92
C VAL A 134 5.47 -1.43 -4.09
N MET A 135 4.28 -1.04 -4.53
CA MET A 135 3.65 -1.59 -5.70
C MET A 135 4.07 -0.75 -6.90
N ASP A 136 4.96 -1.29 -7.69
CA ASP A 136 5.49 -0.67 -8.89
C ASP A 136 5.13 -1.50 -10.12
N GLY A 137 5.17 -0.91 -11.31
CA GLY A 137 4.75 -1.56 -12.52
C GLY A 137 5.74 -2.61 -13.03
N PRO A 138 5.26 -3.59 -13.82
CA PRO A 138 6.14 -4.43 -14.61
C PRO A 138 6.93 -3.59 -15.62
N ARG A 139 8.13 -4.03 -15.93
CA ARG A 139 8.97 -3.34 -16.91
C ARG A 139 8.23 -3.20 -18.25
N ASN A 140 8.26 -2.00 -18.84
CA ASN A 140 7.62 -1.66 -20.11
C ASN A 140 6.09 -1.72 -20.12
N ARG A 141 5.44 -1.69 -18.96
CA ARG A 141 4.00 -1.48 -18.85
C ARG A 141 3.71 -0.21 -18.08
N ASP A 142 2.66 0.46 -18.43
CA ASP A 142 2.14 1.58 -17.66
C ASP A 142 1.55 1.09 -16.35
N PHE A 143 1.61 1.94 -15.33
CA PHE A 143 1.19 1.60 -13.98
C PHE A 143 0.92 2.88 -13.19
N HIS A 144 0.15 2.77 -12.13
CA HIS A 144 0.04 3.82 -11.12
C HIS A 144 0.60 3.28 -9.81
N TRP A 145 1.86 3.62 -9.54
CA TRP A 145 2.54 3.10 -8.35
C TRP A 145 1.91 3.58 -7.05
N HIS A 146 2.00 2.78 -6.01
CA HIS A 146 1.54 3.12 -4.67
C HIS A 146 2.27 2.29 -3.62
N ILE A 147 2.17 2.68 -2.37
CA ILE A 147 2.68 1.94 -1.24
C ILE A 147 1.51 1.31 -0.49
N GLU A 148 1.60 0.02 -0.20
CA GLU A 148 0.67 -0.67 0.68
C GLU A 148 1.32 -0.87 2.05
N ILE A 149 0.62 -0.51 3.11
CA ILE A 149 0.99 -0.77 4.50
C ILE A 149 -0.02 -1.76 5.06
N LEU A 150 0.48 -2.91 5.53
CA LEU A 150 -0.31 -4.07 5.92
C LEU A 150 -0.10 -4.36 7.41
N PRO A 151 -0.92 -3.79 8.32
CA PRO A 151 -0.82 -4.07 9.75
C PRO A 151 -1.17 -5.53 10.06
N ARG A 152 -0.37 -6.18 10.90
CA ARG A 152 -0.53 -7.59 11.24
C ARG A 152 -1.27 -7.74 12.57
N ILE A 153 -2.52 -7.28 12.61
CA ILE A 153 -3.39 -7.34 13.78
C ILE A 153 -4.05 -8.70 13.91
N GLY A 154 -4.45 -9.29 12.79
CA GLY A 154 -4.97 -10.64 12.65
C GLY A 154 -4.09 -11.50 11.75
N GLY A 155 -4.40 -12.78 11.65
CA GLY A 155 -3.78 -13.74 10.73
C GLY A 155 -4.80 -14.32 9.76
N PHE A 156 -4.33 -14.88 8.66
CA PHE A 156 -5.15 -15.68 7.77
C PHE A 156 -5.40 -17.07 8.38
N ALA A 157 -6.58 -17.59 8.16
CA ALA A 157 -7.00 -18.89 8.59
C ALA A 157 -7.34 -19.80 7.39
N GLY A 158 -7.98 -20.93 7.65
CA GLY A 158 -8.23 -21.91 6.60
C GLY A 158 -9.08 -21.39 5.44
N PHE A 159 -9.99 -20.45 5.70
CA PHE A 159 -10.83 -19.88 4.66
C PHE A 159 -10.00 -19.07 3.65
N GLU A 160 -9.17 -18.15 4.13
CA GLU A 160 -8.33 -17.32 3.26
C GLU A 160 -7.34 -18.15 2.47
N TYR A 161 -6.71 -19.14 3.11
CA TYR A 161 -5.78 -20.04 2.42
C TYR A 161 -6.44 -20.95 1.37
N ALA A 162 -7.70 -21.35 1.60
CA ALA A 162 -8.40 -22.24 0.68
C ALA A 162 -9.02 -21.51 -0.52
N THR A 163 -9.43 -20.25 -0.32
CA THR A 163 -10.26 -19.54 -1.29
C THR A 163 -9.61 -18.31 -1.93
N ASP A 164 -8.48 -17.84 -1.37
CA ASP A 164 -7.85 -16.54 -1.72
C ASP A 164 -8.81 -15.34 -1.52
N CYS A 165 -9.85 -15.54 -0.70
CA CYS A 165 -10.77 -14.49 -0.28
C CYS A 165 -10.43 -14.06 1.15
N PHE A 166 -10.43 -12.75 1.41
CA PHE A 166 -9.98 -12.20 2.69
C PHE A 166 -11.15 -11.66 3.50
N ILE A 167 -11.26 -12.10 4.75
CA ILE A 167 -12.24 -11.55 5.70
C ILE A 167 -11.57 -10.42 6.47
N CYS A 168 -11.99 -9.18 6.21
CA CYS A 168 -11.52 -8.02 6.93
C CYS A 168 -12.48 -7.69 8.08
N MET A 169 -11.98 -7.77 9.33
CA MET A 169 -12.77 -7.55 10.55
C MET A 169 -13.06 -6.07 10.85
N VAL A 170 -12.44 -5.15 10.12
CA VAL A 170 -12.58 -3.70 10.30
C VAL A 170 -12.98 -3.10 8.97
N SER A 171 -14.11 -2.39 8.93
CA SER A 171 -14.51 -1.70 7.70
C SER A 171 -13.50 -0.62 7.31
N PRO A 172 -13.29 -0.40 6.02
CA PRO A 172 -12.33 0.62 5.57
C PRO A 172 -12.71 2.03 6.06
N GLU A 173 -13.99 2.33 6.19
CA GLU A 173 -14.47 3.62 6.72
C GLU A 173 -14.09 3.78 8.21
N ARG A 174 -14.22 2.74 9.02
CA ARG A 174 -13.78 2.74 10.42
C ARG A 174 -12.26 2.90 10.51
N ALA A 175 -11.51 2.20 9.68
CA ALA A 175 -10.06 2.35 9.61
C ALA A 175 -9.64 3.79 9.22
N ALA A 176 -10.33 4.41 8.25
CA ALA A 176 -10.05 5.78 7.85
C ALA A 176 -10.34 6.78 8.99
N ARG A 177 -11.45 6.62 9.73
CA ARG A 177 -11.74 7.45 10.91
C ARG A 177 -10.63 7.36 11.96
N TYR A 178 -10.17 6.15 12.25
CA TYR A 178 -9.04 5.95 13.14
C TYR A 178 -7.80 6.75 12.70
N TYR A 179 -7.43 6.64 11.42
CA TYR A 179 -6.28 7.37 10.87
C TYR A 179 -6.46 8.89 10.89
N ARG A 180 -7.68 9.41 10.83
CA ARG A 180 -7.98 10.84 11.00
C ARG A 180 -8.03 11.28 12.46
N GLY A 181 -7.97 10.36 13.42
CA GLY A 181 -8.10 10.67 14.85
C GLY A 181 -9.53 11.00 15.27
N GLU A 182 -10.53 10.56 14.52
CA GLU A 182 -11.93 10.72 14.85
C GLU A 182 -12.34 9.69 15.92
N ALA A 183 -13.17 10.10 16.86
CA ALA A 183 -13.65 9.21 17.91
C ALA A 183 -14.44 8.02 17.33
N GLU A 184 -14.32 6.85 17.95
CA GLU A 184 -15.20 5.73 17.65
C GLU A 184 -16.60 6.06 18.19
N GLU A 185 -17.62 6.04 17.33
CA GLU A 185 -19.02 6.01 17.70
C GLU A 185 -19.43 4.59 18.08
#